data_b4e19b9a00b3ba16be6b4a0b04567dc8
#
_entry.id   b4e19b9a00b3ba16be6b4a0b04567dc8
#
_cell.length_a   1.000
_cell.length_b   1.000
_cell.length_c   1.000
_cell.angle_alpha   90.00
_cell.angle_beta   90.00
_cell.angle_gamma   90.00
#
_symmetry.space_group_name_H-M   'P 1'
#
loop_
_entity.id
_entity.type
_entity.pdbx_description
1 polymer ?
#
loop_
_entity_poly.entity_id
_entity_poly.type
_entity_poly.pdbx_seq_one_letter_code
_entity_poly.pdbx_strand_id
1 'polypeptide(L)'
;MSDAAADGGGSSTSSMTVLLSEDDWAEHLRDETLAGLQQDPPSTPPVWFYDAVGSDLFDQITMLDEYYPTRAERAILANFGGEIAAHSEANSLIELGAGSADKTRLLLQALSDCGSLQRYVPVDC
;
A
#
# COMPACT_ATOMS: atom_id res chain seq x y z
N MET A 1 -25.12 39.45 19.86
CA MET A 1 -23.81 39.36 19.21
C MET A 1 -23.50 37.88 19.12
N SER A 2 -23.77 37.32 17.97
CA SER A 2 -23.66 35.89 17.69
C SER A 2 -22.32 35.68 17.00
N ASP A 3 -21.44 34.92 17.65
CA ASP A 3 -20.16 34.52 17.09
C ASP A 3 -20.33 33.22 16.37
N ALA A 4 -20.26 33.24 15.05
CA ALA A 4 -20.37 32.10 14.19
C ALA A 4 -18.98 31.46 14.09
N ALA A 5 -18.79 30.30 14.73
CA ALA A 5 -17.62 29.44 14.49
C ALA A 5 -17.64 28.97 13.05
N ALA A 6 -16.63 29.35 12.28
CA ALA A 6 -16.39 28.85 10.94
C ALA A 6 -15.91 27.39 11.03
N ASP A 7 -16.76 26.48 10.56
CA ASP A 7 -16.43 25.09 10.30
C ASP A 7 -15.43 25.02 9.12
N GLY A 8 -14.16 24.79 9.46
CA GLY A 8 -13.09 24.57 8.51
C GLY A 8 -13.11 23.16 7.96
N GLY A 9 -14.13 22.79 7.21
CA GLY A 9 -14.20 21.54 6.48
C GLY A 9 -13.12 21.47 5.42
N GLY A 10 -11.98 20.86 5.73
CA GLY A 10 -10.94 20.54 4.76
C GLY A 10 -11.51 19.59 3.71
N SER A 11 -11.70 20.06 2.49
CA SER A 11 -12.11 19.24 1.35
C SER A 11 -11.00 18.26 1.03
N SER A 12 -11.20 16.99 1.37
CA SER A 12 -10.33 15.91 0.92
C SER A 12 -10.52 15.71 -0.58
N THR A 13 -9.51 16.04 -1.37
CA THR A 13 -9.52 15.80 -2.82
C THR A 13 -8.87 14.46 -3.09
N SER A 14 -9.61 13.53 -3.67
CA SER A 14 -9.10 12.25 -4.16
C SER A 14 -8.98 12.28 -5.68
N SER A 15 -7.85 11.82 -6.21
CA SER A 15 -7.64 11.64 -7.65
C SER A 15 -6.94 10.32 -7.90
N MET A 16 -7.26 9.68 -9.02
CA MET A 16 -6.61 8.45 -9.48
C MET A 16 -5.92 8.74 -10.82
N THR A 17 -4.69 8.25 -10.95
CA THR A 17 -3.94 8.33 -12.20
C THR A 17 -3.59 6.91 -12.64
N VAL A 18 -4.00 6.54 -13.84
CA VAL A 18 -3.63 5.27 -14.48
C VAL A 18 -2.38 5.53 -15.32
N LEU A 19 -1.28 4.82 -15.02
CA LEU A 19 0.01 4.99 -15.68
C LEU A 19 0.22 4.00 -16.82
N LEU A 20 -0.45 2.85 -16.78
CA LEU A 20 -0.41 1.80 -17.81
C LEU A 20 -1.83 1.47 -18.25
N SER A 21 -2.04 1.29 -19.56
CA SER A 21 -3.30 0.74 -20.04
C SER A 21 -3.36 -0.77 -19.78
N GLU A 22 -4.57 -1.34 -19.75
CA GLU A 22 -4.75 -2.80 -19.61
C GLU A 22 -4.07 -3.57 -20.76
N ASP A 23 -4.11 -3.02 -21.96
CA ASP A 23 -3.49 -3.64 -23.15
C ASP A 23 -1.96 -3.63 -23.04
N ASP A 24 -1.35 -2.50 -22.67
CA ASP A 24 0.11 -2.39 -22.46
C ASP A 24 0.58 -3.35 -21.36
N TRP A 25 -0.20 -3.47 -20.28
CA TRP A 25 0.08 -4.38 -19.18
C TRP A 25 0.03 -5.85 -19.63
N ALA A 26 -1.02 -6.25 -20.35
CA ALA A 26 -1.18 -7.60 -20.85
C ALA A 26 -0.07 -7.99 -21.84
N GLU A 27 0.35 -7.06 -22.72
CA GLU A 27 1.47 -7.29 -23.64
C GLU A 27 2.80 -7.47 -22.87
N HIS A 28 3.07 -6.61 -21.92
CA HIS A 28 4.27 -6.70 -21.07
C HIS A 28 4.36 -8.03 -20.32
N LEU A 29 3.28 -8.45 -19.66
CA LEU A 29 3.21 -9.72 -18.95
C LEU A 29 3.44 -10.93 -19.87
N ARG A 30 2.84 -10.89 -21.07
CA ARG A 30 3.03 -11.94 -22.06
C ARG A 30 4.48 -12.06 -22.48
N ASP A 31 5.12 -10.94 -22.80
CA ASP A 31 6.51 -10.91 -23.28
C ASP A 31 7.48 -11.37 -22.18
N GLU A 32 7.31 -10.93 -20.96
CA GLU A 32 8.10 -11.41 -19.82
C GLU A 32 7.92 -12.91 -19.56
N THR A 33 6.68 -13.40 -19.68
CA THR A 33 6.39 -14.83 -19.49
C THR A 33 7.08 -15.66 -20.58
N LEU A 34 6.96 -15.26 -21.84
CA LEU A 34 7.60 -15.94 -22.94
C LEU A 34 9.14 -15.94 -22.80
N ALA A 35 9.72 -14.81 -22.42
CA ALA A 35 11.14 -14.71 -22.17
C ALA A 35 11.59 -15.59 -21.00
N GLY A 36 10.83 -15.63 -19.91
CA GLY A 36 11.15 -16.47 -18.77
C GLY A 36 11.04 -17.98 -19.05
N LEU A 37 10.04 -18.41 -19.81
CA LEU A 37 9.88 -19.82 -20.20
C LEU A 37 10.97 -20.30 -21.15
N GLN A 38 11.67 -19.41 -21.83
CA GLN A 38 12.80 -19.74 -22.70
C GLN A 38 14.15 -19.83 -21.96
N GLN A 39 14.19 -19.51 -20.67
CA GLN A 39 15.39 -19.62 -19.85
C GLN A 39 15.68 -21.06 -19.43
N ASP A 40 16.89 -21.31 -18.98
CA ASP A 40 17.29 -22.58 -18.37
C ASP A 40 17.87 -22.33 -16.95
N PRO A 41 17.18 -22.69 -15.87
CA PRO A 41 15.84 -23.29 -15.83
C PRO A 41 14.71 -22.30 -16.22
N PRO A 42 13.58 -22.78 -16.73
CA PRO A 42 12.43 -21.93 -17.03
C PRO A 42 11.89 -21.23 -15.79
N SER A 43 11.45 -19.98 -15.97
CA SER A 43 10.86 -19.17 -14.90
C SER A 43 9.61 -18.44 -15.39
N THR A 44 8.77 -18.01 -14.44
CA THR A 44 7.63 -17.14 -14.73
C THR A 44 7.67 -15.92 -13.81
N PRO A 45 7.19 -14.75 -14.26
CA PRO A 45 7.10 -13.58 -13.41
C PRO A 45 6.25 -13.83 -12.17
N PRO A 46 6.70 -13.41 -10.96
CA PRO A 46 5.94 -13.60 -9.72
C PRO A 46 4.57 -12.92 -9.71
N VAL A 47 4.37 -11.90 -10.55
CA VAL A 47 3.13 -11.14 -10.66
C VAL A 47 1.90 -12.02 -10.93
N TRP A 48 2.08 -13.18 -11.57
CA TRP A 48 1.01 -14.15 -11.78
C TRP A 48 0.40 -14.74 -10.51
N PHE A 49 1.07 -14.55 -9.35
CA PHE A 49 0.54 -14.96 -8.05
C PHE A 49 -0.27 -13.86 -7.35
N TYR A 50 -0.42 -12.68 -7.96
CA TYR A 50 -1.11 -11.52 -7.38
C TYR A 50 -2.45 -11.23 -8.06
N ASP A 51 -3.08 -12.24 -8.66
CA ASP A 51 -4.49 -12.17 -9.07
C ASP A 51 -5.42 -12.22 -7.85
N ALA A 52 -6.73 -12.12 -8.08
CA ALA A 52 -7.71 -12.13 -6.99
C ALA A 52 -7.63 -13.41 -6.14
N VAL A 53 -7.38 -14.58 -6.76
CA VAL A 53 -7.24 -15.85 -6.05
C VAL A 53 -5.94 -15.90 -5.25
N GLY A 54 -4.84 -15.45 -5.84
CA GLY A 54 -3.54 -15.37 -5.16
C GLY A 54 -3.57 -14.41 -3.98
N SER A 55 -4.26 -13.30 -4.09
CA SER A 55 -4.47 -12.34 -3.00
C SER A 55 -5.24 -12.96 -1.84
N ASP A 56 -6.34 -13.66 -2.11
CA ASP A 56 -7.11 -14.39 -1.08
C ASP A 56 -6.27 -15.49 -0.41
N LEU A 57 -5.46 -16.21 -1.18
CA LEU A 57 -4.55 -17.22 -0.63
C LEU A 57 -3.44 -16.59 0.24
N PHE A 58 -2.91 -15.44 -0.17
CA PHE A 58 -1.94 -14.72 0.63
C PHE A 58 -2.53 -14.26 1.96
N ASP A 59 -3.75 -13.74 1.96
CA ASP A 59 -4.45 -13.39 3.20
C ASP A 59 -4.59 -14.58 4.14
N GLN A 60 -4.89 -15.77 3.62
CA GLN A 60 -4.92 -17.00 4.42
C GLN A 60 -3.53 -17.36 4.97
N ILE A 61 -2.46 -17.19 4.18
CA ILE A 61 -1.07 -17.39 4.64
C ILE A 61 -0.75 -16.46 5.81
N THR A 62 -1.19 -15.21 5.77
CA THR A 62 -0.93 -14.25 6.86
C THR A 62 -1.57 -14.65 8.19
N MET A 63 -2.58 -15.55 8.16
CA MET A 63 -3.24 -16.07 9.37
C MET A 63 -2.54 -17.28 9.99
N LEU A 64 -1.59 -17.90 9.27
CA LEU A 64 -0.83 -19.05 9.79
C LEU A 64 0.11 -18.62 10.93
N ASP A 65 0.27 -19.47 11.93
CA ASP A 65 1.15 -19.19 13.07
C ASP A 65 2.61 -19.04 12.64
N GLU A 66 3.04 -19.79 11.65
CA GLU A 66 4.39 -19.76 11.08
C GLU A 66 4.67 -18.45 10.33
N TYR A 67 3.65 -17.82 9.76
CA TYR A 67 3.80 -16.56 9.03
C TYR A 67 3.67 -15.36 9.98
N TYR A 68 4.67 -15.19 10.84
CA TYR A 68 4.70 -14.11 11.84
C TYR A 68 5.01 -12.69 11.28
N PRO A 69 5.62 -12.48 10.08
CA PRO A 69 6.09 -11.15 9.66
C PRO A 69 5.00 -10.09 9.65
N THR A 70 3.81 -10.38 9.13
CA THR A 70 2.68 -9.45 9.10
C THR A 70 2.25 -9.01 10.50
N ARG A 71 2.23 -9.96 11.46
CA ARG A 71 1.87 -9.66 12.86
C ARG A 71 2.96 -8.84 13.55
N ALA A 72 4.24 -9.17 13.30
CA ALA A 72 5.37 -8.44 13.85
C ALA A 72 5.42 -7.00 13.31
N GLU A 73 5.24 -6.81 12.01
CA GLU A 73 5.17 -5.49 11.39
C GLU A 73 4.02 -4.66 11.96
N ARG A 74 2.82 -5.23 12.08
CA ARG A 74 1.67 -4.56 12.70
C ARG A 74 1.99 -4.15 14.14
N ALA A 75 2.62 -5.02 14.92
CA ALA A 75 3.02 -4.72 16.30
C ALA A 75 4.05 -3.58 16.36
N ILE A 76 5.03 -3.56 15.46
CA ILE A 76 6.01 -2.47 15.35
C ILE A 76 5.31 -1.15 15.03
N LEU A 77 4.46 -1.12 14.02
CA LEU A 77 3.74 0.10 13.65
C LEU A 77 2.79 0.59 14.75
N ALA A 78 2.12 -0.34 15.46
CA ALA A 78 1.26 0.01 16.58
C ALA A 78 2.04 0.59 17.77
N ASN A 79 3.24 0.09 18.06
CA ASN A 79 4.04 0.52 19.21
C ASN A 79 4.91 1.73 18.90
N PHE A 80 5.45 1.84 17.69
CA PHE A 80 6.45 2.84 17.32
C PHE A 80 5.98 3.80 16.23
N GLY A 81 4.75 3.66 15.70
CA GLY A 81 4.22 4.53 14.65
C GLY A 81 4.29 6.02 15.02
N GLY A 82 3.99 6.37 16.28
CA GLY A 82 4.10 7.73 16.77
C GLY A 82 5.54 8.27 16.78
N GLU A 83 6.51 7.45 17.18
CA GLU A 83 7.92 7.81 17.14
C GLU A 83 8.41 7.96 15.69
N ILE A 84 8.01 7.06 14.80
CA ILE A 84 8.32 7.13 13.37
C ILE A 84 7.76 8.42 12.76
N ALA A 85 6.51 8.73 13.06
CA ALA A 85 5.86 9.95 12.57
C ALA A 85 6.58 11.21 13.07
N ALA A 86 6.89 11.27 14.36
CA ALA A 86 7.58 12.42 14.97
C ALA A 86 9.00 12.61 14.44
N HIS A 87 9.76 11.53 14.23
CA HIS A 87 11.14 11.62 13.75
C HIS A 87 11.24 11.87 12.24
N SER A 88 10.27 11.38 11.47
CA SER A 88 10.30 11.57 10.02
C SER A 88 9.92 12.98 9.60
N GLU A 89 9.11 13.67 10.41
CA GLU A 89 8.50 14.98 10.06
C GLU A 89 7.81 14.93 8.68
N ALA A 90 7.40 13.73 8.25
CA ALA A 90 6.87 13.52 6.91
C ALA A 90 5.50 14.15 6.74
N ASN A 91 5.30 14.85 5.63
CA ASN A 91 4.00 15.39 5.25
C ASN A 91 3.31 14.55 4.13
N SER A 92 4.04 13.63 3.54
CA SER A 92 3.53 12.79 2.46
C SER A 92 3.95 11.34 2.71
N LEU A 93 3.00 10.43 2.57
CA LEU A 93 3.25 8.98 2.61
C LEU A 93 3.00 8.41 1.22
N ILE A 94 4.00 7.75 0.66
CA ILE A 94 3.91 7.03 -0.61
C ILE A 94 4.09 5.56 -0.29
N GLU A 95 3.17 4.73 -0.73
CA GLU A 95 3.18 3.29 -0.51
C GLU A 95 3.19 2.55 -1.84
N LEU A 96 4.16 1.67 -2.02
CA LEU A 96 4.26 0.79 -3.17
C LEU A 96 3.68 -0.57 -2.82
N GLY A 97 2.75 -1.07 -3.63
CA GLY A 97 2.02 -2.31 -3.34
C GLY A 97 1.05 -2.13 -2.16
N ALA A 98 0.16 -1.14 -2.27
CA ALA A 98 -0.71 -0.73 -1.17
C ALA A 98 -1.68 -1.84 -0.72
N GLY A 99 -2.17 -2.68 -1.64
CA GLY A 99 -3.12 -3.75 -1.35
C GLY A 99 -4.29 -3.26 -0.50
N SER A 100 -4.59 -3.97 0.61
CA SER A 100 -5.66 -3.59 1.56
C SER A 100 -5.33 -2.36 2.43
N ALA A 101 -4.07 -1.92 2.42
CA ALA A 101 -3.57 -0.80 3.25
C ALA A 101 -3.83 -0.93 4.77
N ASP A 102 -4.11 -2.14 5.28
CA ASP A 102 -4.50 -2.34 6.68
C ASP A 102 -3.40 -1.96 7.68
N LYS A 103 -2.14 -2.24 7.33
CA LYS A 103 -0.98 -1.87 8.17
C LYS A 103 -0.68 -0.38 8.06
N THR A 104 -0.82 0.16 6.86
CA THR A 104 -0.54 1.55 6.53
C THR A 104 -1.46 2.50 7.29
N ARG A 105 -2.68 2.08 7.59
CA ARG A 105 -3.62 2.87 8.42
C ARG A 105 -3.03 3.25 9.78
N LEU A 106 -2.20 2.39 10.39
CA LEU A 106 -1.54 2.71 11.66
C LEU A 106 -0.56 3.87 11.51
N LEU A 107 0.21 3.87 10.43
CA LEU A 107 1.16 4.95 10.15
C LEU A 107 0.45 6.23 9.71
N LEU A 108 -0.59 6.13 8.89
CA LEU A 108 -1.43 7.27 8.50
C LEU A 108 -2.06 7.93 9.72
N GLN A 109 -2.58 7.14 10.67
CA GLN A 109 -3.13 7.65 11.91
C GLN A 109 -2.06 8.38 12.73
N ALA A 110 -0.88 7.78 12.89
CA ALA A 110 0.22 8.38 13.63
C ALA A 110 0.69 9.72 13.02
N LEU A 111 0.83 9.79 11.70
CA LEU A 111 1.18 11.03 10.99
C LEU A 111 0.07 12.09 11.10
N SER A 112 -1.18 11.66 11.06
CA SER A 112 -2.33 12.56 11.25
C SER A 112 -2.38 13.12 12.68
N ASP A 113 -2.14 12.28 13.68
CA ASP A 113 -2.12 12.68 15.09
C ASP A 113 -0.97 13.66 15.39
N CYS A 114 0.16 13.52 14.69
CA CYS A 114 1.25 14.50 14.72
C CYS A 114 0.92 15.80 13.96
N GLY A 115 -0.19 15.85 13.21
CA GLY A 115 -0.60 16.99 12.41
C GLY A 115 0.29 17.25 11.18
N SER A 116 1.15 16.32 10.81
CA SER A 116 2.09 16.47 9.69
C SER A 116 1.53 15.98 8.36
N LEU A 117 0.63 15.00 8.35
CA LEU A 117 0.11 14.36 7.14
C LEU A 117 -0.69 15.32 6.26
N GLN A 118 -0.25 15.50 5.02
CA GLN A 118 -0.93 16.29 3.99
C GLN A 118 -1.35 15.45 2.80
N ARG A 119 -0.62 14.36 2.51
CA ARG A 119 -0.85 13.54 1.33
C ARG A 119 -0.56 12.06 1.60
N TYR A 120 -1.44 11.21 1.09
CA TYR A 120 -1.19 9.78 0.94
C TYR A 120 -1.31 9.39 -0.53
N VAL A 121 -0.32 8.66 -1.04
CA VAL A 121 -0.25 8.21 -2.43
C VAL A 121 -0.04 6.70 -2.45
N PRO A 122 -1.12 5.91 -2.47
CA PRO A 122 -1.01 4.47 -2.73
C PRO A 122 -0.67 4.26 -4.20
N VAL A 123 0.27 3.36 -4.46
CA VAL A 123 0.65 2.89 -5.81
C VAL A 123 0.49 1.38 -5.81
N ASP A 124 -0.35 0.88 -6.69
CA ASP A 124 -0.62 -0.55 -6.85
C ASP A 124 -0.83 -0.89 -8.33
N CYS A 125 -0.78 -2.17 -8.68
CA CYS A 125 -0.95 -2.67 -10.04
C CYS A 125 -2.05 -3.74 -10.11
#